data_6d4dd767ee89afa430d26819e22bb1de
#
_entry.id   6d4dd767ee89afa430d26819e22bb1de
#
_cell.length_a   1.000
_cell.length_b   1.000
_cell.length_c   1.000
_cell.angle_alpha   90.00
_cell.angle_beta   90.00
_cell.angle_gamma   90.00
#
_symmetry.space_group_name_H-M   'P 1'
#
loop_
_entity.id
_entity.type
_entity.pdbx_description
1 polymer ?
#
loop_
_entity_poly.entity_id
_entity_poly.type
_entity_poly.pdbx_seq_one_letter_code
_entity_poly.pdbx_strand_id
1 'polypeptide(L)'
;MPGDSFQKVNRMKKIKFLTLALMSGLFLFSSCTQGAKKEEAAAPKKDIYLQLYSLRDDIKADYAGTIAKAAEMGYTGVEAAGYNDGLFYDLTPAEFKQSIEDAGMEVLSSHAGRPLAEPATDTNWEETWAWWDTAIQAHKDAGMKYLVVAWIPTPKTLADLQAYCDYFNQIGEKCNAAGIRFGYHNHNFEFTEVEGEMMYDYMLNNTDPAKVFFQMDVYWVGEGGKNPVDYFNNYPGRFEVLHIKDELELGKSGKVDFEGIFNNVEQSGAKYMVVEVERYTGTPLEGVQESYDYLNNAAFVKDTYVN
;
A
#
# COMPACT_ATOMS: atom_id res chain seq x y z
N MET A 1 -50.48 45.02 -18.09
CA MET A 1 -51.88 44.66 -18.37
C MET A 1 -51.98 43.14 -18.32
N PRO A 2 -53.07 42.66 -17.80
CA PRO A 2 -53.15 41.89 -16.57
C PRO A 2 -53.46 40.41 -16.92
N GLY A 3 -53.45 39.60 -16.02
CA GLY A 3 -54.32 39.12 -14.93
C GLY A 3 -54.44 37.63 -15.09
N ASP A 4 -54.71 36.87 -14.24
CA ASP A 4 -55.42 36.60 -12.99
C ASP A 4 -55.24 35.09 -12.71
N SER A 5 -54.80 34.72 -11.58
CA SER A 5 -55.44 34.27 -10.35
C SER A 5 -56.58 33.28 -10.52
N PHE A 6 -56.55 32.19 -9.74
CA PHE A 6 -57.58 31.65 -8.85
C PHE A 6 -57.14 30.28 -8.30
N GLN A 7 -56.83 30.18 -7.13
CA GLN A 7 -57.36 29.82 -5.81
C GLN A 7 -58.52 28.79 -5.76
N LYS A 8 -58.38 27.98 -4.72
CA LYS A 8 -59.37 27.27 -3.87
C LYS A 8 -59.68 25.81 -4.21
N VAL A 9 -59.93 24.89 -3.29
CA VAL A 9 -60.17 24.90 -1.81
C VAL A 9 -60.21 23.43 -1.34
N ASN A 10 -59.76 23.24 -0.10
CA ASN A 10 -60.06 22.16 0.83
C ASN A 10 -61.32 21.32 0.65
N ARG A 11 -61.20 20.01 0.95
CA ARG A 11 -62.24 19.37 1.83
C ARG A 11 -61.70 18.13 2.53
N MET A 12 -61.52 18.23 3.86
CA MET A 12 -61.51 17.11 4.79
C MET A 12 -62.87 16.45 4.84
N LYS A 13 -62.99 15.14 4.95
CA LYS A 13 -64.07 14.45 5.59
C LYS A 13 -63.53 13.33 6.49
N LYS A 14 -63.95 13.50 7.75
CA LYS A 14 -63.79 12.53 8.87
C LYS A 14 -64.91 11.48 8.80
N ILE A 15 -64.68 10.43 9.65
CA ILE A 15 -65.67 9.59 10.34
C ILE A 15 -65.98 8.28 9.64
N LYS A 16 -65.96 7.08 10.29
CA LYS A 16 -66.38 6.64 11.64
C LYS A 16 -65.79 5.30 12.00
N PHE A 17 -65.60 5.10 13.29
CA PHE A 17 -65.48 3.82 13.98
C PHE A 17 -66.71 2.92 13.76
N LEU A 18 -66.46 1.59 13.63
CA LEU A 18 -67.40 0.61 14.13
C LEU A 18 -66.63 -0.65 14.60
N THR A 19 -67.01 -1.08 15.79
CA THR A 19 -66.52 -2.14 16.62
C THR A 19 -67.12 -3.50 16.28
N LEU A 20 -66.32 -4.59 16.56
CA LEU A 20 -66.73 -5.85 17.19
C LEU A 20 -67.27 -6.98 16.32
N ALA A 21 -66.53 -8.06 16.22
CA ALA A 21 -67.03 -9.42 16.55
C ALA A 21 -65.86 -10.42 16.69
N LEU A 22 -65.77 -11.06 17.85
CA LEU A 22 -64.97 -12.23 18.12
C LEU A 22 -65.47 -13.44 17.27
N MET A 23 -64.53 -14.11 16.61
CA MET A 23 -64.71 -15.55 16.30
C MET A 23 -63.41 -16.30 16.53
N SER A 24 -63.42 -17.21 17.48
CA SER A 24 -62.35 -18.15 17.84
C SER A 24 -62.18 -19.18 16.72
N GLY A 25 -61.06 -19.10 16.04
CA GLY A 25 -60.60 -20.16 15.10
C GLY A 25 -59.26 -20.72 15.55
N LEU A 26 -59.26 -21.98 15.99
CA LEU A 26 -58.06 -22.76 16.25
C LEU A 26 -57.29 -22.92 14.93
N PHE A 27 -56.18 -22.20 14.77
CA PHE A 27 -55.20 -22.49 13.76
C PHE A 27 -54.03 -23.25 14.38
N LEU A 28 -53.87 -24.49 13.99
CA LEU A 28 -52.68 -25.32 14.21
C LEU A 28 -51.49 -24.61 13.53
N PHE A 29 -50.63 -24.03 14.31
CA PHE A 29 -49.34 -23.55 13.83
C PHE A 29 -48.43 -24.73 13.55
N SER A 30 -48.32 -25.12 12.27
CA SER A 30 -47.24 -25.92 11.78
C SER A 30 -45.98 -25.04 11.81
N SER A 31 -45.14 -25.23 12.81
CA SER A 31 -43.87 -24.56 12.95
C SER A 31 -42.88 -25.08 11.88
N CYS A 32 -42.87 -24.47 10.71
CA CYS A 32 -41.70 -24.56 9.83
C CYS A 32 -40.58 -23.77 10.47
N THR A 33 -39.67 -24.42 11.16
CA THR A 33 -38.35 -23.89 11.48
C THR A 33 -37.56 -23.69 10.19
N GLN A 34 -37.75 -22.52 9.57
CA GLN A 34 -36.76 -22.02 8.64
C GLN A 34 -35.51 -21.73 9.48
N GLY A 35 -34.50 -22.58 9.31
CA GLY A 35 -33.17 -22.32 9.84
C GLY A 35 -32.72 -20.97 9.32
N ALA A 36 -32.67 -19.98 10.20
CA ALA A 36 -31.98 -18.72 9.93
C ALA A 36 -30.53 -19.12 9.58
N LYS A 37 -30.16 -18.98 8.31
CA LYS A 37 -28.74 -18.93 7.94
C LYS A 37 -28.18 -17.81 8.82
N LYS A 38 -27.28 -18.17 9.76
CA LYS A 38 -26.42 -17.22 10.39
C LYS A 38 -25.71 -16.52 9.23
N GLU A 39 -26.00 -15.25 9.01
CA GLU A 39 -25.15 -14.38 8.22
C GLU A 39 -23.79 -14.45 8.92
N GLU A 40 -22.85 -15.14 8.33
CA GLU A 40 -21.47 -15.17 8.80
C GLU A 40 -21.02 -13.72 8.66
N ALA A 41 -20.76 -13.05 9.79
CA ALA A 41 -20.29 -11.67 9.79
C ALA A 41 -19.03 -11.66 8.91
N ALA A 42 -19.03 -10.82 7.88
CA ALA A 42 -17.86 -10.64 7.02
C ALA A 42 -16.63 -10.43 7.93
N ALA A 43 -15.56 -11.14 7.66
CA ALA A 43 -14.30 -10.95 8.39
C ALA A 43 -13.96 -9.45 8.37
N PRO A 44 -13.45 -8.89 9.48
CA PRO A 44 -13.06 -7.50 9.51
C PRO A 44 -12.05 -7.24 8.39
N LYS A 45 -12.25 -6.15 7.64
CA LYS A 45 -11.36 -5.74 6.57
C LYS A 45 -10.03 -5.29 7.19
N LYS A 46 -8.93 -5.88 6.74
CA LYS A 46 -7.59 -5.53 7.19
C LYS A 46 -7.00 -4.41 6.32
N ASP A 47 -6.13 -3.60 6.91
CA ASP A 47 -5.39 -2.55 6.20
C ASP A 47 -4.26 -3.17 5.36
N ILE A 48 -4.57 -3.51 4.13
CA ILE A 48 -3.67 -4.13 3.15
C ILE A 48 -3.55 -3.20 1.95
N TYR A 49 -2.31 -2.89 1.56
CA TYR A 49 -1.99 -2.01 0.45
C TYR A 49 -1.46 -2.81 -0.73
N LEU A 50 -1.55 -2.26 -1.93
CA LEU A 50 -1.08 -2.89 -3.17
C LEU A 50 0.02 -2.04 -3.82
N GLN A 51 1.18 -2.66 -4.10
CA GLN A 51 2.15 -2.09 -5.03
C GLN A 51 1.62 -2.25 -6.46
N LEU A 52 1.35 -1.13 -7.14
CA LEU A 52 0.73 -1.11 -8.46
C LEU A 52 1.61 -1.69 -9.57
N TYR A 53 2.90 -1.90 -9.33
CA TYR A 53 3.77 -2.65 -10.24
C TYR A 53 3.25 -4.07 -10.48
N SER A 54 2.55 -4.64 -9.51
CA SER A 54 1.87 -5.93 -9.62
C SER A 54 0.82 -5.97 -10.74
N LEU A 55 0.28 -4.83 -11.15
CA LEU A 55 -0.73 -4.71 -12.21
C LEU A 55 -0.26 -3.83 -13.38
N ARG A 56 1.06 -3.70 -13.57
CA ARG A 56 1.67 -2.78 -14.54
C ARG A 56 1.15 -2.89 -15.97
N ASP A 57 0.85 -4.10 -16.42
CA ASP A 57 0.35 -4.34 -17.77
C ASP A 57 -1.16 -4.04 -17.86
N ASP A 58 -1.94 -4.40 -16.83
CA ASP A 58 -3.36 -4.06 -16.73
C ASP A 58 -3.56 -2.53 -16.62
N ILE A 59 -2.77 -1.85 -15.80
CA ILE A 59 -2.78 -0.38 -15.66
C ILE A 59 -2.46 0.31 -16.99
N LYS A 60 -1.48 -0.19 -17.72
CA LYS A 60 -1.14 0.34 -19.04
C LYS A 60 -2.27 0.16 -20.06
N ALA A 61 -3.04 -0.91 -19.95
CA ALA A 61 -4.15 -1.20 -20.83
C ALA A 61 -5.42 -0.43 -20.46
N ASP A 62 -5.74 -0.36 -19.16
CA ASP A 62 -6.94 0.30 -18.61
C ASP A 62 -6.67 0.71 -17.15
N TYR A 63 -6.13 1.92 -16.97
CA TYR A 63 -5.84 2.45 -15.63
C TYR A 63 -7.07 2.48 -14.73
N ALA A 64 -8.16 3.12 -15.17
CA ALA A 64 -9.34 3.34 -14.33
C ALA A 64 -10.03 2.02 -13.95
N GLY A 65 -10.19 1.10 -14.92
CA GLY A 65 -10.78 -0.21 -14.65
C GLY A 65 -9.90 -1.07 -13.74
N THR A 66 -8.59 -0.95 -13.82
CA THR A 66 -7.66 -1.69 -12.96
C THR A 66 -7.71 -1.18 -11.52
N ILE A 67 -7.72 0.16 -11.31
CA ILE A 67 -7.85 0.76 -9.98
C ILE A 67 -9.20 0.37 -9.34
N ALA A 68 -10.30 0.41 -10.09
CA ALA A 68 -11.60 0.00 -9.60
C ALA A 68 -11.59 -1.48 -9.13
N LYS A 69 -10.98 -2.37 -9.89
CA LYS A 69 -10.85 -3.79 -9.51
C LYS A 69 -10.01 -3.99 -8.24
N ALA A 70 -8.90 -3.27 -8.09
CA ALA A 70 -8.10 -3.32 -6.86
C ALA A 70 -8.91 -2.91 -5.62
N ALA A 71 -9.73 -1.87 -5.76
CA ALA A 71 -10.64 -1.43 -4.69
C ALA A 71 -11.73 -2.48 -4.39
N GLU A 72 -12.33 -3.08 -5.42
CA GLU A 72 -13.34 -4.16 -5.28
C GLU A 72 -12.78 -5.39 -4.57
N MET A 73 -11.51 -5.72 -4.78
CA MET A 73 -10.80 -6.81 -4.08
C MET A 73 -10.67 -6.55 -2.57
N GLY A 74 -10.72 -5.27 -2.15
CA GLY A 74 -10.68 -4.88 -0.75
C GLY A 74 -9.41 -4.17 -0.31
N TYR A 75 -8.45 -3.91 -1.18
CA TYR A 75 -7.26 -3.14 -0.83
C TYR A 75 -7.62 -1.78 -0.23
N THR A 76 -6.92 -1.39 0.85
CA THR A 76 -7.15 -0.12 1.56
C THR A 76 -6.51 1.05 0.85
N GLY A 77 -5.39 0.81 0.17
CA GLY A 77 -4.67 1.84 -0.55
C GLY A 77 -3.61 1.27 -1.48
N VAL A 78 -2.85 2.16 -2.10
CA VAL A 78 -1.88 1.81 -3.13
C VAL A 78 -0.52 2.46 -2.89
N GLU A 79 0.51 1.77 -3.37
CA GLU A 79 1.84 2.32 -3.63
C GLU A 79 2.03 2.39 -5.15
N ALA A 80 2.39 3.58 -5.68
CA ALA A 80 2.57 3.78 -7.09
C ALA A 80 3.98 3.34 -7.55
N ALA A 81 4.09 2.90 -8.82
CA ALA A 81 5.35 2.58 -9.50
C ALA A 81 5.53 3.36 -10.82
N GLY A 82 4.61 4.26 -11.12
CA GLY A 82 4.56 4.98 -12.40
C GLY A 82 4.92 6.46 -12.31
N TYR A 83 5.83 6.85 -11.39
CA TYR A 83 6.29 8.23 -11.30
C TYR A 83 7.23 8.60 -12.46
N ASN A 84 6.96 9.72 -13.13
CA ASN A 84 7.79 10.29 -14.16
C ASN A 84 7.66 11.82 -14.19
N ASP A 85 8.76 12.55 -13.93
CA ASP A 85 8.86 14.00 -14.04
C ASP A 85 7.66 14.80 -13.48
N GLY A 86 7.24 14.46 -12.25
CA GLY A 86 6.15 15.13 -11.55
C GLY A 86 4.75 14.56 -11.81
N LEU A 87 4.62 13.53 -12.63
CA LEU A 87 3.37 12.85 -12.94
C LEU A 87 3.35 11.42 -12.39
N PHE A 88 2.16 10.88 -12.13
CA PHE A 88 1.91 9.48 -11.78
C PHE A 88 1.01 8.86 -12.82
N TYR A 89 1.51 7.89 -13.61
CA TYR A 89 0.75 7.28 -14.71
C TYR A 89 0.16 8.32 -15.69
N ASP A 90 0.96 9.33 -16.03
CA ASP A 90 0.60 10.48 -16.88
C ASP A 90 -0.48 11.43 -16.29
N LEU A 91 -0.90 11.21 -15.04
CA LEU A 91 -1.81 12.08 -14.30
C LEU A 91 -1.03 13.10 -13.44
N THR A 92 -1.55 14.29 -13.27
CA THR A 92 -1.05 15.21 -12.26
C THR A 92 -1.21 14.60 -10.86
N PRO A 93 -0.41 15.02 -9.86
CA PRO A 93 -0.53 14.51 -8.49
C PRO A 93 -1.95 14.59 -7.92
N ALA A 94 -2.66 15.69 -8.21
CA ALA A 94 -4.03 15.89 -7.75
C ALA A 94 -5.03 14.94 -8.45
N GLU A 95 -4.88 14.73 -9.77
CA GLU A 95 -5.72 13.80 -10.54
C GLU A 95 -5.47 12.36 -10.11
N PHE A 96 -4.20 11.97 -9.90
CA PHE A 96 -3.86 10.65 -9.40
C PHE A 96 -4.48 10.41 -8.02
N LYS A 97 -4.28 11.33 -7.08
CA LYS A 97 -4.89 11.27 -5.75
C LYS A 97 -6.41 11.10 -5.84
N GLN A 98 -7.07 11.98 -6.59
CA GLN A 98 -8.53 11.96 -6.74
C GLN A 98 -9.02 10.62 -7.31
N SER A 99 -8.33 10.05 -8.32
CA SER A 99 -8.71 8.78 -8.93
C SER A 99 -8.66 7.60 -7.95
N ILE A 100 -7.69 7.59 -7.04
CA ILE A 100 -7.57 6.57 -5.99
C ILE A 100 -8.61 6.78 -4.89
N GLU A 101 -8.84 8.02 -4.47
CA GLU A 101 -9.84 8.36 -3.45
C GLU A 101 -11.27 8.11 -3.93
N ASP A 102 -11.58 8.39 -5.20
CA ASP A 102 -12.89 8.10 -5.81
C ASP A 102 -13.17 6.59 -5.87
N ALA A 103 -12.14 5.76 -5.95
CA ALA A 103 -12.25 4.31 -5.84
C ALA A 103 -12.37 3.81 -4.38
N GLY A 104 -12.28 4.69 -3.39
CA GLY A 104 -12.38 4.37 -1.96
C GLY A 104 -11.09 3.86 -1.34
N MET A 105 -9.96 4.11 -1.97
CA MET A 105 -8.61 3.77 -1.48
C MET A 105 -7.83 5.03 -1.11
N GLU A 106 -6.67 4.87 -0.42
CA GLU A 106 -5.75 5.97 -0.16
C GLU A 106 -4.43 5.81 -0.92
N VAL A 107 -3.74 6.92 -1.20
CA VAL A 107 -2.40 6.91 -1.77
C VAL A 107 -1.39 6.89 -0.64
N LEU A 108 -0.64 5.80 -0.50
CA LEU A 108 0.34 5.64 0.57
C LEU A 108 1.70 6.24 0.20
N SER A 109 2.23 5.85 -0.94
CA SER A 109 3.62 6.02 -1.33
C SER A 109 3.83 5.86 -2.83
N SER A 110 5.05 6.08 -3.27
CA SER A 110 5.48 5.73 -4.63
C SER A 110 6.95 5.33 -4.64
N HIS A 111 7.29 4.41 -5.55
CA HIS A 111 8.65 4.17 -5.96
C HIS A 111 9.08 5.25 -6.96
N ALA A 112 10.11 6.02 -6.57
CA ALA A 112 10.73 7.04 -7.41
C ALA A 112 12.20 7.20 -7.02
N GLY A 113 13.09 7.43 -7.97
CA GLY A 113 14.49 7.58 -7.67
C GLY A 113 15.29 8.17 -8.82
N ARG A 114 16.39 8.81 -8.45
CA ARG A 114 17.41 9.30 -9.37
C ARG A 114 18.77 8.80 -8.86
N PRO A 115 19.43 7.86 -9.56
CA PRO A 115 20.73 7.35 -9.14
C PRO A 115 21.81 8.42 -9.28
N LEU A 116 22.88 8.26 -8.50
CA LEU A 116 24.11 9.03 -8.67
C LEU A 116 24.81 8.62 -9.99
N ALA A 117 25.68 9.49 -10.52
CA ALA A 117 26.55 9.14 -11.62
C ALA A 117 27.58 8.06 -11.20
N GLU A 118 28.18 7.40 -12.16
CA GLU A 118 29.34 6.49 -11.94
C GLU A 118 30.58 7.07 -12.63
N PRO A 119 31.57 7.54 -11.86
CA PRO A 119 31.62 7.59 -10.38
C PRO A 119 30.71 8.68 -9.80
N ALA A 120 30.36 8.57 -8.50
CA ALA A 120 29.47 9.49 -7.81
C ALA A 120 29.95 10.96 -7.82
N THR A 121 31.26 11.17 -7.95
CA THR A 121 31.90 12.50 -8.11
C THR A 121 31.43 13.27 -9.35
N ASP A 122 30.97 12.57 -10.37
CA ASP A 122 30.55 13.15 -11.66
C ASP A 122 29.05 13.53 -11.66
N THR A 123 28.38 13.40 -10.51
CA THR A 123 26.96 13.73 -10.37
C THR A 123 26.74 15.22 -10.57
N ASN A 124 25.82 15.57 -11.47
CA ASN A 124 25.32 16.94 -11.60
C ASN A 124 24.34 17.25 -10.47
N TRP A 125 24.87 17.79 -9.38
CA TRP A 125 24.09 18.05 -8.18
C TRP A 125 22.97 19.07 -8.38
N GLU A 126 23.17 20.10 -9.22
CA GLU A 126 22.13 21.09 -9.51
C GLU A 126 20.88 20.42 -10.12
N GLU A 127 21.10 19.64 -11.18
CA GLU A 127 20.01 18.89 -11.85
C GLU A 127 19.41 17.81 -10.96
N THR A 128 20.25 17.13 -10.18
CA THR A 128 19.79 16.09 -9.26
C THR A 128 18.89 16.64 -8.17
N TRP A 129 19.24 17.77 -7.55
CA TRP A 129 18.41 18.39 -6.53
C TRP A 129 17.14 19.04 -7.12
N ALA A 130 17.20 19.62 -8.31
CA ALA A 130 16.01 20.13 -8.99
C ALA A 130 14.99 19.01 -9.27
N TRP A 131 15.48 17.82 -9.68
CA TRP A 131 14.61 16.64 -9.86
C TRP A 131 13.97 16.19 -8.53
N TRP A 132 14.76 16.14 -7.43
CA TRP A 132 14.22 15.77 -6.12
C TRP A 132 13.22 16.78 -5.59
N ASP A 133 13.46 18.06 -5.78
CA ASP A 133 12.52 19.11 -5.37
C ASP A 133 11.18 18.96 -6.10
N THR A 134 11.20 18.61 -7.40
CA THR A 134 10.01 18.29 -8.18
C THR A 134 9.33 17.00 -7.69
N ALA A 135 10.11 15.96 -7.46
CA ALA A 135 9.56 14.67 -6.99
C ALA A 135 8.91 14.80 -5.61
N ILE A 136 9.60 15.43 -4.65
CA ILE A 136 9.09 15.63 -3.29
C ILE A 136 7.79 16.46 -3.32
N GLN A 137 7.74 17.54 -4.14
CA GLN A 137 6.53 18.35 -4.25
C GLN A 137 5.37 17.55 -4.86
N ALA A 138 5.62 16.77 -5.90
CA ALA A 138 4.60 15.91 -6.52
C ALA A 138 4.02 14.89 -5.54
N HIS A 139 4.87 14.24 -4.73
CA HIS A 139 4.43 13.29 -3.70
C HIS A 139 3.59 13.96 -2.61
N LYS A 140 4.01 15.16 -2.19
CA LYS A 140 3.24 15.97 -1.23
C LYS A 140 1.86 16.35 -1.78
N ASP A 141 1.80 16.80 -3.05
CA ASP A 141 0.55 17.21 -3.68
C ASP A 141 -0.39 16.01 -3.93
N ALA A 142 0.18 14.81 -4.14
CA ALA A 142 -0.58 13.56 -4.18
C ALA A 142 -1.02 13.07 -2.78
N GLY A 143 -0.62 13.74 -1.69
CA GLY A 143 -0.98 13.38 -0.33
C GLY A 143 -0.27 12.14 0.21
N MET A 144 0.85 11.74 -0.41
CA MET A 144 1.62 10.56 -0.01
C MET A 144 2.31 10.75 1.34
N LYS A 145 2.37 9.69 2.13
CA LYS A 145 3.09 9.65 3.42
C LYS A 145 4.58 9.32 3.23
N TYR A 146 4.91 8.56 2.17
CA TYR A 146 6.24 8.02 1.91
C TYR A 146 6.67 8.25 0.46
N LEU A 147 7.98 8.40 0.27
CA LEU A 147 8.67 8.36 -1.01
C LEU A 147 9.81 7.36 -0.89
N VAL A 148 9.89 6.37 -1.78
CA VAL A 148 10.80 5.24 -1.66
C VAL A 148 11.66 5.11 -2.91
N VAL A 149 12.98 4.99 -2.74
CA VAL A 149 13.90 4.56 -3.80
C VAL A 149 13.93 3.04 -3.82
N ALA A 150 13.55 2.43 -4.95
CA ALA A 150 13.45 0.98 -5.06
C ALA A 150 14.65 0.34 -5.76
N TRP A 151 15.59 1.11 -6.27
CA TRP A 151 16.75 0.56 -6.95
C TRP A 151 17.88 1.58 -7.05
N ILE A 152 19.12 1.10 -6.90
CA ILE A 152 20.35 1.83 -7.25
C ILE A 152 21.30 0.88 -8.00
N PRO A 153 22.21 1.39 -8.85
CA PRO A 153 23.31 0.58 -9.34
C PRO A 153 24.12 0.01 -8.17
N THR A 154 24.51 -1.25 -8.25
CA THR A 154 25.32 -1.87 -7.19
C THR A 154 26.65 -1.14 -7.03
N PRO A 155 26.94 -0.49 -5.88
CA PRO A 155 28.19 0.20 -5.65
C PRO A 155 29.39 -0.77 -5.74
N LYS A 156 30.49 -0.29 -6.30
CA LYS A 156 31.70 -1.11 -6.47
C LYS A 156 32.67 -1.00 -5.29
N THR A 157 32.59 0.10 -4.54
CA THR A 157 33.43 0.38 -3.39
C THR A 157 32.61 0.85 -2.20
N LEU A 158 33.16 0.74 -1.00
CA LEU A 158 32.53 1.33 0.20
C LEU A 158 32.43 2.85 0.11
N ALA A 159 33.30 3.50 -0.61
CA ALA A 159 33.23 4.95 -0.85
C ALA A 159 31.99 5.32 -1.69
N ASP A 160 31.67 4.54 -2.74
CA ASP A 160 30.46 4.73 -3.53
C ASP A 160 29.20 4.43 -2.69
N LEU A 161 29.25 3.38 -1.88
CA LEU A 161 28.13 3.02 -1.00
C LEU A 161 27.89 4.09 0.07
N GLN A 162 28.96 4.66 0.66
CA GLN A 162 28.87 5.78 1.59
C GLN A 162 28.25 7.02 0.90
N ALA A 163 28.64 7.29 -0.35
CA ALA A 163 28.05 8.40 -1.11
C ALA A 163 26.51 8.25 -1.26
N TYR A 164 26.01 7.01 -1.47
CA TYR A 164 24.56 6.75 -1.45
C TYR A 164 23.94 6.94 -0.06
N CYS A 165 24.61 6.52 1.02
CA CYS A 165 24.09 6.75 2.38
C CYS A 165 23.99 8.24 2.70
N ASP A 166 25.01 9.02 2.34
CA ASP A 166 25.01 10.50 2.53
C ASP A 166 23.95 11.17 1.68
N TYR A 167 23.76 10.71 0.45
CA TYR A 167 22.73 11.18 -0.47
C TYR A 167 21.32 10.90 0.09
N PHE A 168 21.06 9.70 0.56
CA PHE A 168 19.78 9.33 1.17
C PHE A 168 19.47 10.13 2.44
N ASN A 169 20.48 10.40 3.27
CA ASN A 169 20.32 11.26 4.43
C ASN A 169 19.89 12.69 4.03
N GLN A 170 20.45 13.23 2.94
CA GLN A 170 20.07 14.55 2.43
C GLN A 170 18.66 14.56 1.81
N ILE A 171 18.30 13.53 1.05
CA ILE A 171 16.93 13.38 0.51
C ILE A 171 15.93 13.27 1.66
N GLY A 172 16.23 12.43 2.66
CA GLY A 172 15.38 12.25 3.84
C GLY A 172 15.16 13.55 4.63
N GLU A 173 16.17 14.40 4.74
CA GLU A 173 16.03 15.72 5.35
C GLU A 173 15.07 16.62 4.56
N LYS A 174 15.18 16.65 3.22
CA LYS A 174 14.27 17.40 2.34
C LYS A 174 12.83 16.85 2.42
N CYS A 175 12.66 15.53 2.41
CA CYS A 175 11.36 14.88 2.56
C CYS A 175 10.71 15.22 3.90
N ASN A 176 11.46 15.12 5.00
CA ASN A 176 10.98 15.50 6.33
C ASN A 176 10.52 16.96 6.40
N ALA A 177 11.24 17.88 5.77
CA ALA A 177 10.85 19.29 5.66
C ALA A 177 9.53 19.48 4.89
N ALA A 178 9.22 18.59 3.95
CA ALA A 178 7.96 18.56 3.21
C ALA A 178 6.83 17.82 3.93
N GLY A 179 7.12 17.14 5.04
CA GLY A 179 6.17 16.31 5.78
C GLY A 179 5.99 14.89 5.22
N ILE A 180 6.97 14.40 4.48
CA ILE A 180 7.01 13.06 3.87
C ILE A 180 8.17 12.28 4.47
N ARG A 181 8.02 10.96 4.66
CA ARG A 181 9.10 10.08 5.05
C ARG A 181 9.80 9.52 3.82
N PHE A 182 11.14 9.51 3.84
CA PHE A 182 11.96 8.94 2.78
C PHE A 182 12.44 7.54 3.15
N GLY A 183 12.40 6.60 2.19
CA GLY A 183 12.86 5.23 2.41
C GLY A 183 13.58 4.61 1.23
N TYR A 184 14.18 3.46 1.52
CA TYR A 184 14.84 2.59 0.54
C TYR A 184 14.21 1.20 0.57
N HIS A 185 13.85 0.66 -0.60
CA HIS A 185 13.34 -0.69 -0.79
C HIS A 185 14.48 -1.61 -1.28
N ASN A 186 14.61 -2.78 -0.65
CA ASN A 186 15.63 -3.76 -1.02
C ASN A 186 15.14 -4.80 -2.02
N HIS A 187 16.09 -5.28 -2.81
CA HIS A 187 16.06 -6.57 -3.51
C HIS A 187 17.03 -7.55 -2.86
N ASN A 188 17.43 -8.58 -3.59
CA ASN A 188 18.38 -9.57 -3.09
C ASN A 188 19.86 -9.15 -3.28
N PHE A 189 20.15 -8.21 -4.19
CA PHE A 189 21.54 -7.82 -4.47
C PHE A 189 22.17 -7.01 -3.34
N GLU A 190 21.39 -6.36 -2.48
CA GLU A 190 21.91 -5.66 -1.30
C GLU A 190 22.47 -6.62 -0.23
N PHE A 191 22.14 -7.91 -0.35
CA PHE A 191 22.71 -8.96 0.52
C PHE A 191 23.99 -9.56 -0.07
N THR A 192 24.71 -8.78 -0.86
CA THR A 192 26.06 -9.08 -1.33
C THR A 192 27.09 -8.18 -0.66
N GLU A 193 28.36 -8.59 -0.66
CA GLU A 193 29.43 -7.83 -0.04
C GLU A 193 30.01 -6.81 -1.01
N VAL A 194 30.29 -5.61 -0.49
CA VAL A 194 31.08 -4.56 -1.12
C VAL A 194 32.33 -4.37 -0.28
N GLU A 195 33.51 -4.72 -0.81
CA GLU A 195 34.80 -4.66 -0.11
C GLU A 195 34.80 -5.35 1.28
N GLY A 196 34.00 -6.44 1.41
CA GLY A 196 33.93 -7.25 2.63
C GLY A 196 32.85 -6.84 3.62
N GLU A 197 32.08 -5.78 3.34
CA GLU A 197 30.93 -5.36 4.13
C GLU A 197 29.63 -5.71 3.40
N MET A 198 28.65 -6.28 4.12
CA MET A 198 27.30 -6.52 3.59
C MET A 198 26.63 -5.20 3.23
N MET A 199 26.25 -5.00 1.97
CA MET A 199 25.71 -3.71 1.49
C MET A 199 24.49 -3.26 2.29
N TYR A 200 23.51 -4.14 2.55
CA TYR A 200 22.30 -3.78 3.29
C TYR A 200 22.60 -3.36 4.74
N ASP A 201 23.46 -4.12 5.42
CA ASP A 201 23.86 -3.81 6.80
C ASP A 201 24.64 -2.49 6.86
N TYR A 202 25.50 -2.24 5.88
CA TYR A 202 26.23 -0.98 5.76
C TYR A 202 25.27 0.20 5.60
N MET A 203 24.27 0.09 4.73
CA MET A 203 23.26 1.13 4.52
C MET A 203 22.44 1.39 5.80
N LEU A 204 22.01 0.34 6.50
CA LEU A 204 21.28 0.44 7.77
C LEU A 204 22.10 1.16 8.85
N ASN A 205 23.41 0.91 8.91
CA ASN A 205 24.32 1.48 9.91
C ASN A 205 24.79 2.92 9.57
N ASN A 206 24.80 3.31 8.29
CA ASN A 206 25.35 4.58 7.83
C ASN A 206 24.27 5.58 7.36
N THR A 207 22.97 5.27 7.57
CA THR A 207 21.86 6.19 7.35
C THR A 207 21.20 6.57 8.68
N ASP A 208 20.82 7.85 8.80
CA ASP A 208 20.14 8.38 9.97
C ASP A 208 18.69 7.85 10.04
N PRO A 209 18.31 7.09 11.09
CA PRO A 209 16.94 6.56 11.22
C PRO A 209 15.87 7.66 11.31
N ALA A 210 16.22 8.87 11.70
CA ALA A 210 15.29 10.02 11.67
C ALA A 210 15.01 10.51 10.25
N LYS A 211 15.88 10.19 9.28
CA LYS A 211 15.80 10.66 7.90
C LYS A 211 15.41 9.57 6.92
N VAL A 212 15.91 8.35 7.12
CA VAL A 212 15.76 7.22 6.20
C VAL A 212 15.16 6.03 6.92
N PHE A 213 14.03 5.53 6.45
CA PHE A 213 13.54 4.19 6.83
C PHE A 213 13.87 3.18 5.72
N PHE A 214 13.73 1.91 6.02
CA PHE A 214 13.85 0.86 5.00
C PHE A 214 12.48 0.23 4.77
N GLN A 215 12.05 0.19 3.50
CA GLN A 215 10.92 -0.61 3.07
C GLN A 215 11.44 -2.01 2.79
N MET A 216 11.31 -2.90 3.78
CA MET A 216 11.84 -4.25 3.61
C MET A 216 10.90 -5.10 2.76
N ASP A 217 11.43 -5.65 1.67
CA ASP A 217 10.81 -6.74 0.93
C ASP A 217 11.24 -8.08 1.54
N VAL A 218 10.28 -8.77 2.16
CA VAL A 218 10.56 -9.99 2.93
C VAL A 218 10.99 -11.17 2.07
N TYR A 219 10.51 -11.24 0.81
CA TYR A 219 10.91 -12.29 -0.14
C TYR A 219 12.35 -12.08 -0.59
N TRP A 220 12.72 -10.86 -0.95
CA TRP A 220 14.07 -10.56 -1.42
C TRP A 220 15.12 -10.71 -0.32
N VAL A 221 14.77 -10.48 0.94
CA VAL A 221 15.65 -10.84 2.09
C VAL A 221 15.92 -12.34 2.10
N GLY A 222 14.88 -13.16 1.92
CA GLY A 222 15.01 -14.62 1.83
C GLY A 222 15.86 -15.07 0.64
N GLU A 223 15.64 -14.51 -0.55
CA GLU A 223 16.44 -14.79 -1.75
C GLU A 223 17.90 -14.31 -1.60
N GLY A 224 18.15 -13.31 -0.76
CA GLY A 224 19.48 -12.89 -0.31
C GLY A 224 20.11 -13.81 0.75
N GLY A 225 19.46 -14.93 1.10
CA GLY A 225 19.95 -15.91 2.08
C GLY A 225 19.87 -15.43 3.53
N LYS A 226 19.00 -14.47 3.83
CA LYS A 226 18.80 -13.88 5.16
C LYS A 226 17.39 -14.12 5.68
N ASN A 227 17.17 -13.78 6.96
CA ASN A 227 15.87 -13.92 7.60
C ASN A 227 15.34 -12.51 7.98
N PRO A 228 14.14 -12.10 7.55
CA PRO A 228 13.54 -10.81 7.92
C PRO A 228 13.46 -10.59 9.43
N VAL A 229 13.12 -11.61 10.21
CA VAL A 229 12.98 -11.52 11.68
C VAL A 229 14.32 -11.19 12.35
N ASP A 230 15.43 -11.69 11.84
CA ASP A 230 16.75 -11.33 12.36
C ASP A 230 17.04 -9.84 12.16
N TYR A 231 16.63 -9.28 11.02
CA TYR A 231 16.75 -7.83 10.76
C TYR A 231 15.84 -7.01 11.66
N PHE A 232 14.61 -7.46 11.94
CA PHE A 232 13.73 -6.78 12.89
C PHE A 232 14.36 -6.69 14.29
N ASN A 233 15.00 -7.76 14.73
CA ASN A 233 15.65 -7.82 16.03
C ASN A 233 16.94 -6.99 16.10
N ASN A 234 17.74 -6.99 15.03
CA ASN A 234 19.02 -6.30 14.98
C ASN A 234 18.88 -4.79 14.73
N TYR A 235 17.81 -4.39 14.01
CA TYR A 235 17.54 -3.01 13.59
C TYR A 235 16.10 -2.60 13.93
N PRO A 236 15.70 -2.62 15.23
CA PRO A 236 14.32 -2.36 15.62
C PRO A 236 13.87 -0.96 15.21
N GLY A 237 12.64 -0.87 14.68
CA GLY A 237 12.04 0.41 14.29
C GLY A 237 12.52 0.99 12.95
N ARG A 238 13.40 0.27 12.21
CA ARG A 238 13.94 0.77 10.93
C ARG A 238 13.03 0.48 9.73
N PHE A 239 12.01 -0.39 9.84
CA PHE A 239 11.23 -0.91 8.73
C PHE A 239 9.77 -0.44 8.82
N GLU A 240 9.49 0.85 8.50
CA GLU A 240 8.15 1.45 8.66
C GLU A 240 7.10 0.91 7.69
N VAL A 241 7.52 0.38 6.55
CA VAL A 241 6.67 -0.26 5.53
C VAL A 241 7.31 -1.60 5.16
N LEU A 242 6.50 -2.66 5.07
CA LEU A 242 6.95 -3.95 4.57
C LEU A 242 6.32 -4.24 3.21
N HIS A 243 7.13 -4.69 2.25
CA HIS A 243 6.65 -5.40 1.08
C HIS A 243 6.45 -6.85 1.44
N ILE A 244 5.19 -7.26 1.38
CA ILE A 244 4.76 -8.63 1.59
C ILE A 244 4.67 -9.30 0.22
N LYS A 245 5.70 -10.06 -0.07
CA LYS A 245 5.96 -10.67 -1.38
C LYS A 245 6.33 -12.14 -1.22
N ASP A 246 6.05 -12.93 -2.22
CA ASP A 246 6.47 -14.32 -2.39
C ASP A 246 7.04 -14.50 -3.82
N GLU A 247 7.53 -15.68 -4.16
CA GLU A 247 7.95 -16.01 -5.53
C GLU A 247 6.78 -15.94 -6.53
N LEU A 248 5.59 -16.33 -6.07
CA LEU A 248 4.31 -16.31 -6.78
C LEU A 248 3.31 -15.50 -5.95
N GLU A 249 2.03 -15.87 -6.01
CA GLU A 249 1.01 -15.36 -5.07
C GLU A 249 1.36 -15.75 -3.62
N LEU A 250 1.00 -14.93 -2.67
CA LEU A 250 1.37 -15.11 -1.27
C LEU A 250 0.99 -16.49 -0.73
N GLY A 251 1.94 -17.15 -0.10
CA GLY A 251 1.79 -18.48 0.50
C GLY A 251 1.88 -19.66 -0.48
N LYS A 252 1.95 -19.42 -1.80
CA LYS A 252 2.00 -20.52 -2.78
C LYS A 252 3.36 -21.18 -2.89
N SER A 253 4.45 -20.44 -2.76
CA SER A 253 5.80 -21.02 -2.91
C SER A 253 6.20 -21.87 -1.69
N GLY A 254 5.71 -21.51 -0.50
CA GLY A 254 6.14 -22.08 0.77
C GLY A 254 7.56 -21.66 1.19
N LYS A 255 8.16 -20.68 0.50
CA LYS A 255 9.52 -20.18 0.81
C LYS A 255 9.52 -19.14 1.94
N VAL A 256 8.46 -18.36 2.08
CA VAL A 256 8.37 -17.26 3.03
C VAL A 256 7.57 -17.67 4.25
N ASP A 257 8.15 -17.58 5.43
CA ASP A 257 7.47 -17.81 6.72
C ASP A 257 6.68 -16.54 7.13
N PHE A 258 5.54 -16.32 6.50
CA PHE A 258 4.69 -15.16 6.80
C PHE A 258 4.22 -15.15 8.26
N GLU A 259 3.84 -16.31 8.82
CA GLU A 259 3.41 -16.37 10.23
C GLU A 259 4.53 -15.94 11.17
N GLY A 260 5.76 -16.42 10.96
CA GLY A 260 6.92 -16.00 11.71
C GLY A 260 7.21 -14.51 11.57
N ILE A 261 7.11 -13.95 10.35
CA ILE A 261 7.29 -12.52 10.09
C ILE A 261 6.23 -11.69 10.82
N PHE A 262 4.96 -11.98 10.66
CA PHE A 262 3.86 -11.21 11.26
C PHE A 262 3.83 -11.32 12.80
N ASN A 263 4.23 -12.46 13.38
CA ASN A 263 4.34 -12.62 14.82
C ASN A 263 5.48 -11.76 15.43
N ASN A 264 6.43 -11.31 14.62
CA ASN A 264 7.56 -10.48 15.07
C ASN A 264 7.51 -9.05 14.49
N VAL A 265 6.46 -8.68 13.75
CA VAL A 265 6.39 -7.42 13.01
C VAL A 265 6.47 -6.16 13.88
N GLU A 266 6.06 -6.22 15.13
CA GLU A 266 6.15 -5.07 16.05
C GLU A 266 7.60 -4.60 16.26
N GLN A 267 8.57 -5.52 16.24
CA GLN A 267 9.99 -5.19 16.35
C GLN A 267 10.49 -4.39 15.16
N SER A 268 9.91 -4.62 13.96
CA SER A 268 10.29 -3.91 12.75
C SER A 268 9.96 -2.41 12.79
N GLY A 269 8.90 -2.02 13.52
CA GLY A 269 8.31 -0.69 13.50
C GLY A 269 7.35 -0.47 12.33
N ALA A 270 6.94 -1.54 11.64
CA ALA A 270 6.08 -1.47 10.47
C ALA A 270 4.67 -0.99 10.81
N LYS A 271 4.18 -0.10 9.97
CA LYS A 271 2.84 0.50 10.04
C LYS A 271 1.97 0.07 8.86
N TYR A 272 2.60 -0.28 7.74
CA TYR A 272 1.90 -0.58 6.48
C TYR A 272 2.45 -1.85 5.84
N MET A 273 1.52 -2.69 5.36
CA MET A 273 1.79 -3.94 4.66
C MET A 273 1.39 -3.76 3.20
N VAL A 274 2.37 -3.75 2.31
CA VAL A 274 2.18 -3.55 0.87
C VAL A 274 2.39 -4.88 0.16
N VAL A 275 1.35 -5.41 -0.46
CA VAL A 275 1.43 -6.63 -1.27
C VAL A 275 2.10 -6.31 -2.60
N GLU A 276 3.06 -7.11 -2.99
CA GLU A 276 3.63 -7.09 -4.33
C GLU A 276 3.67 -8.50 -4.92
N VAL A 277 3.16 -8.64 -6.15
CA VAL A 277 3.18 -9.89 -6.92
C VAL A 277 3.78 -9.60 -8.30
N GLU A 278 4.86 -10.28 -8.66
CA GLU A 278 5.51 -10.08 -9.96
C GLU A 278 5.38 -11.28 -10.90
N ARG A 279 5.13 -12.46 -10.35
CA ARG A 279 4.93 -13.72 -11.09
C ARG A 279 3.61 -14.33 -10.65
N TYR A 280 2.85 -14.80 -11.62
CA TYR A 280 1.49 -15.27 -11.39
C TYR A 280 1.33 -16.70 -11.91
N THR A 281 0.51 -17.50 -11.21
CA THR A 281 0.05 -18.81 -11.72
C THR A 281 -1.13 -18.66 -12.69
N GLY A 282 -1.87 -17.55 -12.58
CA GLY A 282 -2.96 -17.14 -13.45
C GLY A 282 -2.73 -15.78 -14.09
N THR A 283 -3.73 -14.92 -14.11
CA THR A 283 -3.62 -13.51 -14.52
C THR A 283 -3.11 -12.65 -13.38
N PRO A 284 -2.53 -11.45 -13.67
CA PRO A 284 -2.12 -10.52 -12.60
C PRO A 284 -3.25 -10.16 -11.63
N LEU A 285 -4.45 -9.92 -12.14
CA LEU A 285 -5.63 -9.60 -11.31
C LEU A 285 -6.02 -10.77 -10.40
N GLU A 286 -5.98 -12.02 -10.89
CA GLU A 286 -6.20 -13.20 -10.05
C GLU A 286 -5.12 -13.31 -8.98
N GLY A 287 -3.86 -13.10 -9.35
CA GLY A 287 -2.73 -13.20 -8.42
C GLY A 287 -2.79 -12.19 -7.27
N VAL A 288 -3.15 -10.93 -7.54
CA VAL A 288 -3.30 -9.92 -6.48
C VAL A 288 -4.55 -10.16 -5.62
N GLN A 289 -5.65 -10.71 -6.21
CA GLN A 289 -6.82 -11.10 -5.43
C GLN A 289 -6.49 -12.26 -4.47
N GLU A 290 -5.85 -13.31 -4.95
CA GLU A 290 -5.45 -14.45 -4.11
C GLU A 290 -4.49 -14.02 -2.98
N SER A 291 -3.58 -13.08 -3.27
CA SER A 291 -2.66 -12.54 -2.27
C SER A 291 -3.36 -11.67 -1.23
N TYR A 292 -4.35 -10.87 -1.63
CA TYR A 292 -5.22 -10.17 -0.69
C TYR A 292 -5.98 -11.14 0.21
N ASP A 293 -6.63 -12.14 -0.38
CA ASP A 293 -7.43 -13.14 0.35
C ASP A 293 -6.58 -13.92 1.34
N TYR A 294 -5.33 -14.25 0.97
CA TYR A 294 -4.38 -14.91 1.86
C TYR A 294 -4.15 -14.09 3.13
N LEU A 295 -3.80 -12.81 3.02
CA LEU A 295 -3.56 -11.95 4.18
C LEU A 295 -4.84 -11.64 4.96
N ASN A 296 -5.93 -11.33 4.26
CA ASN A 296 -7.18 -10.97 4.91
C ASN A 296 -7.77 -12.11 5.75
N ASN A 297 -7.56 -13.36 5.32
CA ASN A 297 -8.02 -14.54 6.06
C ASN A 297 -7.00 -15.07 7.08
N ALA A 298 -5.75 -14.62 7.06
CA ALA A 298 -4.71 -15.11 7.95
C ALA A 298 -4.92 -14.60 9.39
N ALA A 299 -5.05 -15.51 10.37
CA ALA A 299 -5.27 -15.14 11.77
C ALA A 299 -4.08 -14.40 12.41
N PHE A 300 -2.88 -14.55 11.85
CA PHE A 300 -1.66 -13.90 12.33
C PHE A 300 -1.49 -12.44 11.81
N VAL A 301 -2.35 -11.99 10.88
CA VAL A 301 -2.36 -10.62 10.37
C VAL A 301 -3.38 -9.80 11.16
N LYS A 302 -2.96 -8.67 11.75
CA LYS A 302 -3.85 -7.73 12.47
C LYS A 302 -4.68 -6.91 11.50
N ASP A 303 -5.79 -6.34 11.98
CA ASP A 303 -6.65 -5.46 11.19
C ASP A 303 -5.91 -4.18 10.78
N THR A 304 -5.05 -3.63 11.65
CA THR A 304 -4.20 -2.48 11.38
C THR A 304 -2.91 -2.54 12.21
N TYR A 305 -1.85 -1.89 11.73
CA TYR A 305 -0.57 -1.69 12.42
C TYR A 305 -0.30 -0.21 12.70
N VAL A 306 -1.19 0.68 12.26
CA VAL A 306 -1.14 2.10 12.60
C VAL A 306 -1.76 2.29 13.98
N ASN A 307 -0.98 2.80 14.94
CA ASN A 307 -1.42 3.12 16.30
C ASN A 307 -2.05 4.51 16.38
#